data_2f38c406cb4577a3604bad38b0a9dcf2
#
_entry.id   2f38c406cb4577a3604bad38b0a9dcf2
#
_cell.length_a   1.000
_cell.length_b   1.000
_cell.length_c   1.000
_cell.angle_alpha   90.00
_cell.angle_beta   90.00
_cell.angle_gamma   90.00
#
_symmetry.space_group_name_H-M   'P 1'
#
loop_
_entity.id
_entity.type
_entity.pdbx_description
1 polymer ?
#
loop_
_entity_poly.entity_id
_entity_poly.type
_entity_poly.pdbx_seq_one_letter_code
_entity_poly.pdbx_strand_id
1 'polypeptide(L)'
;MKRILVCLLIALFFAGALRAENIGVPAECEDVMLQVFYWDSYDGNMSSTKYGRTKWIDLLKDTAAINANFDLVWFPPSASGGGVGYNHKQLSNQNSDWGTKAKLVELMEALHKGNTKILGDIVINHRGNKSSWCDFFDDDFKGYGQFQLLQKHICKGDEGFTKSESSCYNAAESERGAADTGSNFDGGRDLDHTNPYVQEWAKAYVQWMLDSMKYDGFRYDMTLGFHGQYLKMYNEASKPYLSVSELWEGINRQKQHLEETGYNTMIFDFQQKYELHKAIVNGSYSKLMKNANSFRGQGLERYAVTFIDNHDTFERTGYGDNQYGGQNCDLNNAAKKAQILQAYAYILAMPGVPCVFWPHWYKYKDEINKFIKIRKLAGIHSESKVTDEAYVQGGYTGTVEGKKHKVIIRLGKNRDMNAPAGYGCCMNGDHYSIYVEGVEGIENVQSDNVQGTKGAKFMKDGQLYIRVGEQVYDTRGTLVN
;
A
#
# COMPACT_ATOMS: atom_id res chain seq x y z
N MET A 1 52.12 22.89 -50.74
CA MET A 1 51.14 23.42 -49.70
C MET A 1 49.96 22.47 -49.61
N LYS A 2 50.00 21.56 -48.64
CA LYS A 2 48.94 20.59 -48.40
C LYS A 2 47.98 21.17 -47.40
N ARG A 3 46.72 21.38 -47.80
CA ARG A 3 45.63 21.75 -46.85
C ARG A 3 45.15 20.50 -46.18
N ILE A 4 45.34 20.43 -44.86
CA ILE A 4 44.79 19.39 -44.00
C ILE A 4 43.37 19.84 -43.63
N LEU A 5 42.38 19.08 -44.09
CA LEU A 5 40.96 19.22 -43.71
C LEU A 5 40.74 18.48 -42.39
N VAL A 6 40.57 19.21 -41.31
CA VAL A 6 40.21 18.64 -40.02
C VAL A 6 38.69 18.52 -39.96
N CYS A 7 38.18 17.32 -40.15
CA CYS A 7 36.77 17.02 -39.88
C CYS A 7 36.59 16.91 -38.36
N LEU A 8 35.97 17.92 -37.75
CA LEU A 8 35.46 17.83 -36.39
C LEU A 8 34.18 16.98 -36.41
N LEU A 9 34.28 15.72 -36.00
CA LEU A 9 33.13 14.90 -35.64
C LEU A 9 32.63 15.39 -34.29
N ILE A 10 31.57 16.19 -34.29
CA ILE A 10 30.80 16.49 -33.10
C ILE A 10 29.94 15.25 -32.85
N ALA A 11 30.42 14.36 -31.98
CA ALA A 11 29.61 13.30 -31.39
C ALA A 11 28.64 13.97 -30.42
N LEU A 12 27.42 14.21 -30.88
CA LEU A 12 26.28 14.48 -30.00
C LEU A 12 26.05 13.23 -29.13
N PHE A 13 26.67 13.21 -27.98
CA PHE A 13 26.22 12.32 -26.89
C PHE A 13 24.81 12.77 -26.50
N PHE A 14 23.82 12.13 -27.09
CA PHE A 14 22.53 12.00 -26.44
C PHE A 14 22.78 11.16 -25.17
N ALA A 15 23.14 11.83 -24.10
CA ALA A 15 22.95 11.30 -22.75
C ALA A 15 21.45 11.27 -22.51
N GLY A 16 20.75 10.33 -23.14
CA GLY A 16 19.55 9.76 -22.57
C GLY A 16 20.00 9.19 -21.22
N ALA A 17 19.78 9.93 -20.15
CA ALA A 17 19.85 9.34 -18.83
C ALA A 17 18.92 8.14 -18.88
N LEU A 18 19.46 6.94 -19.06
CA LEU A 18 18.83 5.72 -18.62
C LEU A 18 18.53 5.99 -17.15
N ARG A 19 17.29 6.43 -16.85
CA ARG A 19 16.80 6.40 -15.48
C ARG A 19 16.99 4.95 -15.06
N ALA A 20 17.96 4.71 -14.19
CA ALA A 20 18.10 3.42 -13.56
C ALA A 20 16.70 3.07 -13.07
N GLU A 21 16.18 1.92 -13.49
CA GLU A 21 14.88 1.44 -13.05
C GLU A 21 14.97 1.35 -11.54
N ASN A 22 14.29 2.26 -10.81
CA ASN A 22 14.39 2.28 -9.37
C ASN A 22 13.72 1.02 -8.85
N ILE A 23 14.52 0.11 -8.34
CA ILE A 23 14.07 -1.12 -7.70
C ILE A 23 12.97 -0.78 -6.67
N GLY A 24 11.85 -1.47 -6.71
CA GLY A 24 10.76 -1.28 -5.77
C GLY A 24 9.93 0.00 -5.96
N VAL A 25 10.17 0.78 -7.02
CA VAL A 25 9.43 2.01 -7.30
C VAL A 25 9.10 2.09 -8.80
N PRO A 26 8.03 1.41 -9.23
CA PRO A 26 7.64 1.40 -10.64
C PRO A 26 7.31 2.82 -11.11
N ALA A 27 7.76 3.14 -12.35
CA ALA A 27 7.45 4.41 -12.98
C ALA A 27 5.99 4.45 -13.40
N GLU A 28 5.36 5.61 -13.28
CA GLU A 28 3.96 5.84 -13.69
C GLU A 28 3.04 4.70 -13.22
N CYS A 29 3.17 4.31 -11.95
CA CYS A 29 2.44 3.21 -11.37
C CYS A 29 0.93 3.52 -11.30
N GLU A 30 0.11 2.75 -11.98
CA GLU A 30 -1.35 2.87 -12.00
C GLU A 30 -2.01 2.00 -10.92
N ASP A 31 -1.25 1.17 -10.22
CA ASP A 31 -1.76 0.18 -9.28
C ASP A 31 -2.53 0.84 -8.13
N VAL A 32 -3.59 0.15 -7.70
CA VAL A 32 -4.36 0.45 -6.51
C VAL A 32 -4.16 -0.67 -5.51
N MET A 33 -3.73 -0.34 -4.30
CA MET A 33 -3.44 -1.27 -3.22
C MET A 33 -4.65 -1.46 -2.31
N LEU A 34 -4.85 -2.68 -1.79
CA LEU A 34 -5.73 -2.97 -0.67
C LEU A 34 -4.93 -3.51 0.50
N GLN A 35 -4.95 -2.84 1.66
CA GLN A 35 -4.54 -3.44 2.92
C GLN A 35 -5.63 -4.41 3.37
N VAL A 36 -5.38 -5.73 3.28
CA VAL A 36 -6.42 -6.77 3.48
C VAL A 36 -6.60 -7.21 4.94
N PHE A 37 -6.18 -6.41 5.87
CA PHE A 37 -6.30 -6.71 7.30
C PHE A 37 -6.48 -5.44 8.12
N TYR A 38 -6.91 -5.62 9.36
CA TYR A 38 -6.92 -4.62 10.42
C TYR A 38 -6.55 -5.31 11.74
N TRP A 39 -6.30 -4.53 12.79
CA TRP A 39 -5.84 -5.08 14.06
C TRP A 39 -6.82 -6.14 14.58
N ASP A 40 -6.29 -7.28 15.00
CA ASP A 40 -7.04 -8.43 15.52
C ASP A 40 -8.04 -9.09 14.55
N SER A 41 -8.05 -8.74 13.27
CA SER A 41 -8.99 -9.34 12.29
C SER A 41 -8.73 -10.82 11.98
N TYR A 42 -7.66 -11.39 12.55
CA TYR A 42 -7.39 -12.83 12.59
C TYR A 42 -8.20 -13.55 13.69
N ASP A 43 -8.65 -12.83 14.74
CA ASP A 43 -9.33 -13.43 15.89
C ASP A 43 -10.86 -13.25 15.80
N GLY A 44 -11.58 -14.37 15.81
CA GLY A 44 -13.05 -14.38 15.77
C GLY A 44 -13.74 -13.98 17.07
N ASN A 45 -13.00 -13.82 18.17
CA ASN A 45 -13.56 -13.55 19.49
C ASN A 45 -13.50 -12.07 19.90
N MET A 46 -12.81 -11.25 19.14
CA MET A 46 -12.67 -9.81 19.41
C MET A 46 -13.76 -8.99 18.71
N SER A 47 -14.02 -7.79 19.20
CA SER A 47 -14.93 -6.80 18.57
C SER A 47 -14.56 -6.46 17.12
N SER A 48 -13.36 -6.83 16.72
CA SER A 48 -12.77 -6.74 15.39
C SER A 48 -13.51 -7.52 14.30
N THR A 49 -14.29 -8.56 14.62
CA THR A 49 -15.09 -9.28 13.60
C THR A 49 -16.18 -8.43 12.95
N LYS A 50 -16.41 -7.23 13.45
CA LYS A 50 -17.37 -6.25 12.94
C LYS A 50 -17.20 -5.94 11.44
N TYR A 51 -15.95 -6.04 10.91
CA TYR A 51 -15.64 -5.78 9.51
C TYR A 51 -15.13 -7.04 8.78
N GLY A 52 -15.56 -8.22 9.24
CA GLY A 52 -15.14 -9.51 8.71
C GLY A 52 -13.76 -9.95 9.20
N ARG A 53 -13.57 -11.24 9.31
CA ARG A 53 -12.26 -11.83 9.56
C ARG A 53 -11.45 -11.84 8.27
N THR A 54 -10.13 -11.69 8.42
CA THR A 54 -9.19 -11.67 7.30
C THR A 54 -8.10 -12.76 7.41
N LYS A 55 -8.43 -13.90 8.05
CA LYS A 55 -7.57 -15.10 7.94
C LYS A 55 -7.41 -15.51 6.48
N TRP A 56 -6.35 -16.21 6.17
CA TRP A 56 -6.11 -16.67 4.80
C TRP A 56 -7.31 -17.40 4.19
N ILE A 57 -7.99 -18.25 4.98
CA ILE A 57 -9.19 -18.98 4.55
C ILE A 57 -10.41 -18.06 4.35
N ASP A 58 -10.49 -16.95 5.05
CA ASP A 58 -11.60 -16.01 4.92
C ASP A 58 -11.38 -15.12 3.69
N LEU A 59 -10.16 -14.63 3.46
CA LEU A 59 -9.79 -13.86 2.27
C LEU A 59 -9.96 -14.63 0.97
N LEU A 60 -9.81 -15.95 0.98
CA LEU A 60 -10.08 -16.81 -0.18
C LEU A 60 -11.50 -16.61 -0.76
N LYS A 61 -12.47 -16.26 0.08
CA LYS A 61 -13.86 -16.01 -0.34
C LYS A 61 -14.02 -14.69 -1.10
N ASP A 62 -13.11 -13.75 -0.88
CA ASP A 62 -13.15 -12.41 -1.46
C ASP A 62 -12.21 -12.24 -2.67
N THR A 63 -11.42 -13.26 -3.03
CA THR A 63 -10.40 -13.18 -4.10
C THR A 63 -10.95 -12.68 -5.44
N ALA A 64 -12.15 -13.13 -5.84
CA ALA A 64 -12.77 -12.66 -7.08
C ALA A 64 -13.06 -11.14 -7.05
N ALA A 65 -13.57 -10.63 -5.92
CA ALA A 65 -13.86 -9.21 -5.75
C ALA A 65 -12.57 -8.37 -5.62
N ILE A 66 -11.55 -8.92 -4.98
CA ILE A 66 -10.23 -8.29 -4.87
C ILE A 66 -9.61 -8.19 -6.26
N ASN A 67 -9.49 -9.29 -6.99
CA ASN A 67 -8.91 -9.35 -8.33
C ASN A 67 -9.62 -8.44 -9.35
N ALA A 68 -10.93 -8.23 -9.19
CA ALA A 68 -11.70 -7.36 -10.07
C ALA A 68 -11.40 -5.86 -9.89
N ASN A 69 -10.85 -5.45 -8.75
CA ASN A 69 -10.72 -4.04 -8.40
C ASN A 69 -9.28 -3.60 -8.10
N PHE A 70 -8.49 -4.45 -7.45
CA PHE A 70 -7.16 -4.10 -6.94
C PHE A 70 -6.05 -4.77 -7.73
N ASP A 71 -4.93 -4.07 -7.86
CA ASP A 71 -3.73 -4.53 -8.55
C ASP A 71 -2.69 -5.05 -7.57
N LEU A 72 -2.76 -4.56 -6.32
CA LEU A 72 -1.89 -4.92 -5.21
C LEU A 72 -2.72 -5.24 -3.96
N VAL A 73 -2.25 -6.21 -3.17
CA VAL A 73 -2.69 -6.43 -1.80
C VAL A 73 -1.50 -6.37 -0.85
N TRP A 74 -1.70 -5.74 0.31
CA TRP A 74 -0.74 -5.76 1.39
C TRP A 74 -1.25 -6.71 2.47
N PHE A 75 -0.51 -7.83 2.67
CA PHE A 75 -0.75 -8.82 3.71
C PHE A 75 -0.09 -8.42 5.03
N PRO A 76 -0.67 -8.80 6.17
CA PRO A 76 0.00 -8.69 7.46
C PRO A 76 1.25 -9.57 7.53
N PRO A 77 2.12 -9.40 8.56
CA PRO A 77 3.23 -10.30 8.79
C PRO A 77 2.76 -11.75 8.83
N SER A 78 3.26 -12.58 7.92
CA SER A 78 2.80 -13.96 7.75
C SER A 78 3.57 -14.98 8.57
N ALA A 79 4.70 -14.56 9.16
CA ALA A 79 5.57 -15.42 9.93
C ALA A 79 5.01 -15.75 11.32
N SER A 80 5.47 -16.86 11.88
CA SER A 80 5.13 -17.32 13.23
C SER A 80 5.53 -16.30 14.29
N GLY A 81 4.62 -15.89 15.17
CA GLY A 81 4.89 -14.92 16.21
C GLY A 81 3.78 -14.70 17.20
N GLY A 82 2.58 -15.08 16.85
CA GLY A 82 1.36 -14.83 17.61
C GLY A 82 0.78 -13.42 17.39
N GLY A 83 -0.52 -13.31 17.55
CA GLY A 83 -1.25 -12.07 17.33
C GLY A 83 -1.19 -11.63 15.88
N VAL A 84 -1.17 -10.33 15.68
CA VAL A 84 -1.09 -9.71 14.34
C VAL A 84 0.26 -9.95 13.64
N GLY A 85 1.31 -10.38 14.36
CA GLY A 85 2.57 -10.83 13.78
C GLY A 85 3.75 -9.86 13.87
N TYR A 86 3.57 -8.63 14.36
CA TYR A 86 4.65 -7.64 14.43
C TYR A 86 5.74 -7.96 15.46
N ASN A 87 5.57 -8.97 16.29
CA ASN A 87 6.62 -9.51 17.16
C ASN A 87 6.87 -10.99 16.83
N HIS A 88 7.24 -11.24 15.57
CA HIS A 88 7.44 -12.59 15.05
C HIS A 88 8.65 -13.28 15.69
N LYS A 89 8.55 -14.59 15.86
CA LYS A 89 9.56 -15.43 16.52
C LYS A 89 10.44 -16.20 15.56
N GLN A 90 9.86 -16.67 14.44
CA GLN A 90 10.58 -17.47 13.44
C GLN A 90 10.09 -17.10 12.04
N LEU A 91 10.94 -16.42 11.28
CA LEU A 91 10.58 -15.91 9.93
C LEU A 91 10.42 -17.02 8.90
N SER A 92 11.20 -18.09 9.01
CA SER A 92 11.11 -19.25 8.10
C SER A 92 9.87 -20.10 8.31
N ASN A 93 9.14 -19.91 9.43
CA ASN A 93 7.89 -20.59 9.73
C ASN A 93 6.70 -19.68 9.39
N GLN A 94 5.96 -20.01 8.33
CA GLN A 94 4.83 -19.24 7.81
C GLN A 94 3.47 -19.77 8.31
N ASN A 95 3.44 -20.49 9.42
CA ASN A 95 2.21 -20.79 10.16
C ASN A 95 2.04 -19.73 11.25
N SER A 96 0.96 -18.99 11.21
CA SER A 96 0.66 -17.88 12.12
C SER A 96 -0.81 -17.90 12.55
N ASP A 97 -1.22 -16.92 13.34
CA ASP A 97 -2.62 -16.79 13.73
C ASP A 97 -3.54 -16.43 12.53
N TRP A 98 -2.96 -15.92 11.44
CA TRP A 98 -3.66 -15.71 10.17
C TRP A 98 -4.01 -17.03 9.46
N GLY A 99 -3.30 -18.11 9.74
CA GLY A 99 -3.55 -19.44 9.20
C GLY A 99 -2.28 -20.22 8.87
N THR A 100 -2.45 -21.39 8.27
CA THR A 100 -1.33 -22.25 7.88
C THR A 100 -0.65 -21.74 6.60
N LYS A 101 0.63 -22.06 6.45
CA LYS A 101 1.39 -21.81 5.21
C LYS A 101 0.65 -22.34 3.97
N ALA A 102 0.03 -23.51 4.06
CA ALA A 102 -0.72 -24.09 2.94
C ALA A 102 -1.89 -23.19 2.50
N LYS A 103 -2.61 -22.60 3.45
CA LYS A 103 -3.72 -21.67 3.14
C LYS A 103 -3.21 -20.31 2.65
N LEU A 104 -2.06 -19.87 3.12
CA LEU A 104 -1.39 -18.68 2.58
C LEU A 104 -1.04 -18.89 1.10
N VAL A 105 -0.41 -20.00 0.75
CA VAL A 105 -0.03 -20.32 -0.63
C VAL A 105 -1.26 -20.42 -1.53
N GLU A 106 -2.32 -21.11 -1.09
CA GLU A 106 -3.58 -21.22 -1.81
C GLU A 106 -4.21 -19.84 -2.10
N LEU A 107 -4.18 -18.94 -1.12
CA LEU A 107 -4.66 -17.56 -1.30
C LEU A 107 -3.81 -16.78 -2.29
N MET A 108 -2.48 -16.89 -2.18
CA MET A 108 -1.56 -16.20 -3.10
C MET A 108 -1.76 -16.66 -4.55
N GLU A 109 -1.89 -17.98 -4.77
CA GLU A 109 -2.17 -18.54 -6.10
C GLU A 109 -3.49 -18.03 -6.68
N ALA A 110 -4.53 -17.92 -5.84
CA ALA A 110 -5.84 -17.40 -6.27
C ALA A 110 -5.79 -15.91 -6.65
N LEU A 111 -4.99 -15.11 -5.93
CA LEU A 111 -4.77 -13.69 -6.24
C LEU A 111 -3.92 -13.52 -7.51
N HIS A 112 -2.82 -14.24 -7.64
CA HIS A 112 -1.96 -14.21 -8.83
C HIS A 112 -2.70 -14.65 -10.09
N LYS A 113 -3.61 -15.62 -9.99
CA LYS A 113 -4.47 -16.02 -11.11
C LYS A 113 -5.32 -14.86 -11.66
N GLY A 114 -5.65 -13.88 -10.82
CA GLY A 114 -6.33 -12.65 -11.23
C GLY A 114 -5.38 -11.48 -11.52
N ASN A 115 -4.07 -11.72 -11.59
CA ASN A 115 -3.01 -10.71 -11.78
C ASN A 115 -2.87 -9.71 -10.63
N THR A 116 -3.41 -10.00 -9.46
CA THR A 116 -3.20 -9.18 -8.26
C THR A 116 -1.87 -9.55 -7.61
N LYS A 117 -0.96 -8.58 -7.49
CA LYS A 117 0.35 -8.73 -6.83
C LYS A 117 0.21 -8.63 -5.31
N ILE A 118 1.16 -9.21 -4.59
CA ILE A 118 1.11 -9.35 -3.14
C ILE A 118 2.34 -8.75 -2.50
N LEU A 119 2.12 -7.79 -1.58
CA LEU A 119 3.18 -7.24 -0.73
C LEU A 119 3.17 -7.96 0.62
N GLY A 120 4.33 -8.50 1.00
CA GLY A 120 4.56 -9.03 2.34
C GLY A 120 4.94 -7.92 3.32
N ASP A 121 4.46 -8.02 4.55
CA ASP A 121 4.89 -7.15 5.63
C ASP A 121 6.21 -7.68 6.22
N ILE A 122 7.27 -6.90 6.11
CA ILE A 122 8.64 -7.26 6.47
C ILE A 122 9.01 -6.54 7.76
N VAL A 123 9.05 -7.29 8.85
CA VAL A 123 9.45 -6.82 10.18
C VAL A 123 10.84 -7.34 10.44
N ILE A 124 11.85 -6.49 10.24
CA ILE A 124 13.27 -6.85 10.42
C ILE A 124 14.01 -5.88 11.35
N ASN A 125 13.34 -4.80 11.78
CA ASN A 125 13.90 -3.95 12.80
C ASN A 125 14.14 -4.72 14.09
N HIS A 126 13.17 -5.56 14.47
CA HIS A 126 13.18 -6.29 15.74
C HIS A 126 12.64 -7.71 15.59
N ARG A 127 12.84 -8.52 16.62
CA ARG A 127 12.29 -9.89 16.73
C ARG A 127 11.71 -10.19 18.09
N GLY A 128 10.72 -11.08 18.10
CA GLY A 128 10.31 -11.79 19.29
C GLY A 128 11.32 -12.87 19.68
N ASN A 129 11.38 -13.16 20.96
CA ASN A 129 12.24 -14.17 21.54
C ASN A 129 11.63 -15.58 21.49
N LYS A 130 12.46 -16.60 21.73
CA LYS A 130 12.06 -18.01 21.81
C LYS A 130 11.52 -18.37 23.20
N SER A 131 12.35 -18.28 24.23
CA SER A 131 12.04 -18.67 25.59
C SER A 131 12.53 -17.69 26.63
N SER A 132 13.47 -16.85 26.29
CA SER A 132 14.07 -15.83 27.13
C SER A 132 14.20 -14.52 26.37
N TRP A 133 14.63 -13.43 27.02
CA TRP A 133 14.68 -12.10 26.39
C TRP A 133 15.66 -12.01 25.21
N CYS A 134 16.71 -12.80 25.18
CA CYS A 134 17.79 -12.65 24.20
C CYS A 134 18.12 -13.95 23.45
N ASP A 135 17.16 -14.84 23.35
CA ASP A 135 17.27 -16.07 22.57
C ASP A 135 16.30 -16.04 21.38
N PHE A 136 16.65 -16.69 20.29
CA PHE A 136 15.87 -16.71 19.07
C PHE A 136 15.68 -18.13 18.56
N PHE A 137 14.58 -18.35 17.82
CA PHE A 137 14.48 -19.54 16.96
C PHE A 137 15.41 -19.40 15.77
N ASP A 138 15.98 -20.52 15.34
CA ASP A 138 16.73 -20.59 14.11
C ASP A 138 15.81 -20.40 12.90
N ASP A 139 16.32 -19.74 11.87
CA ASP A 139 15.65 -19.63 10.58
C ASP A 139 16.35 -20.51 9.53
N ASP A 140 15.59 -21.27 8.78
CA ASP A 140 16.05 -22.04 7.62
C ASP A 140 15.30 -21.54 6.37
N PHE A 141 15.91 -20.59 5.69
CA PHE A 141 15.42 -20.11 4.41
C PHE A 141 15.92 -21.02 3.30
N LYS A 142 15.17 -22.06 3.01
CA LYS A 142 15.54 -23.12 2.06
C LYS A 142 16.12 -22.58 0.75
N GLY A 143 17.39 -22.91 0.50
CA GLY A 143 18.13 -22.40 -0.67
C GLY A 143 18.87 -21.08 -0.46
N TYR A 144 18.64 -20.37 0.66
CA TYR A 144 19.24 -19.05 0.97
C TYR A 144 20.08 -19.05 2.26
N GLY A 145 20.04 -20.11 3.02
CA GLY A 145 20.87 -20.28 4.22
C GLY A 145 20.09 -20.60 5.48
N GLN A 146 20.87 -21.03 6.48
CA GLN A 146 20.39 -21.27 7.84
C GLN A 146 21.05 -20.28 8.78
N PHE A 147 20.28 -19.68 9.65
CA PHE A 147 20.72 -18.59 10.52
C PHE A 147 20.29 -18.81 11.96
N GLN A 148 21.22 -18.58 12.87
CA GLN A 148 20.99 -18.54 14.30
C GLN A 148 21.39 -17.17 14.82
N LEU A 149 20.42 -16.29 15.04
CA LEU A 149 20.68 -15.02 15.72
C LEU A 149 20.92 -15.28 17.21
N LEU A 150 21.82 -14.51 17.78
CA LEU A 150 22.24 -14.58 19.17
C LEU A 150 22.18 -13.19 19.79
N GLN A 151 22.32 -13.10 21.11
CA GLN A 151 22.29 -11.85 21.85
C GLN A 151 23.28 -10.79 21.30
N LYS A 152 24.45 -11.18 20.79
CA LYS A 152 25.43 -10.29 20.14
C LYS A 152 24.94 -9.65 18.82
N HIS A 153 23.80 -10.03 18.33
CA HIS A 153 23.13 -9.45 17.14
C HIS A 153 22.02 -8.45 17.53
N ILE A 154 21.84 -8.19 18.83
CA ILE A 154 20.90 -7.22 19.39
C ILE A 154 21.63 -5.92 19.66
N CYS A 155 21.05 -4.78 19.27
CA CYS A 155 21.60 -3.46 19.51
C CYS A 155 21.91 -3.24 20.98
N LYS A 156 23.06 -2.64 21.31
CA LYS A 156 23.54 -2.50 22.69
C LYS A 156 22.63 -1.68 23.62
N GLY A 157 21.76 -0.85 23.05
CA GLY A 157 20.79 -0.04 23.76
C GLY A 157 19.46 -0.73 24.06
N ASP A 158 19.27 -1.96 23.59
CA ASP A 158 18.02 -2.70 23.75
C ASP A 158 17.68 -2.93 25.23
N GLU A 159 16.40 -2.89 25.56
CA GLU A 159 15.90 -3.10 26.92
C GLU A 159 16.26 -4.47 27.49
N GLY A 160 16.55 -5.46 26.65
CA GLY A 160 17.04 -6.76 27.07
C GLY A 160 18.33 -6.70 27.89
N PHE A 161 19.14 -5.66 27.71
CA PHE A 161 20.38 -5.47 28.47
C PHE A 161 20.23 -4.56 29.69
N THR A 162 19.10 -3.86 29.83
CA THR A 162 18.87 -2.85 30.87
C THR A 162 17.78 -3.21 31.87
N LYS A 163 16.81 -4.07 31.51
CA LYS A 163 15.75 -4.51 32.40
C LYS A 163 16.18 -5.75 33.20
N SER A 164 16.09 -5.65 34.53
CA SER A 164 16.58 -6.66 35.48
C SER A 164 15.92 -8.04 35.33
N GLU A 165 14.73 -8.11 34.78
CA GLU A 165 13.99 -9.34 34.49
C GLU A 165 14.45 -10.07 33.23
N SER A 166 15.31 -9.41 32.44
CA SER A 166 15.85 -9.99 31.22
C SER A 166 16.94 -11.04 31.50
N SER A 167 16.94 -12.13 30.73
CA SER A 167 17.96 -13.18 30.81
C SER A 167 19.36 -12.71 30.42
N CYS A 168 19.49 -11.61 29.69
CA CYS A 168 20.76 -11.02 29.30
C CYS A 168 21.06 -9.67 30.01
N TYR A 169 20.33 -9.41 31.10
CA TYR A 169 20.62 -8.27 31.96
C TYR A 169 22.09 -8.30 32.43
N ASN A 170 22.77 -7.17 32.38
CA ASN A 170 24.20 -7.06 32.68
C ASN A 170 25.13 -7.89 31.77
N ALA A 171 24.70 -8.34 30.61
CA ALA A 171 25.63 -8.94 29.63
C ALA A 171 26.80 -7.99 29.36
N ALA A 172 28.00 -8.57 29.20
CA ALA A 172 29.19 -7.79 28.88
C ALA A 172 29.03 -7.05 27.54
N GLU A 173 29.70 -5.91 27.39
CA GLU A 173 29.61 -5.14 26.12
C GLU A 173 30.06 -5.97 24.89
N SER A 174 31.02 -6.88 25.07
CA SER A 174 31.48 -7.79 24.01
C SER A 174 30.44 -8.83 23.57
N GLU A 175 29.38 -8.98 24.34
CA GLU A 175 28.25 -9.91 24.06
C GLU A 175 27.04 -9.18 23.48
N ARG A 176 27.12 -7.88 23.21
CA ARG A 176 26.08 -7.04 22.62
C ARG A 176 26.46 -6.64 21.21
N GLY A 177 25.46 -6.30 20.40
CA GLY A 177 25.68 -5.66 19.10
C GLY A 177 26.18 -4.22 19.22
N ALA A 178 26.29 -3.54 18.09
CA ALA A 178 26.63 -2.13 18.04
C ALA A 178 25.48 -1.23 18.50
N ALA A 179 25.70 0.08 18.47
CA ALA A 179 24.62 1.04 18.68
C ALA A 179 23.59 0.93 17.56
N ASP A 180 22.33 1.15 17.91
CA ASP A 180 21.29 1.29 16.94
C ASP A 180 21.60 2.41 15.93
N THR A 181 21.16 2.25 14.70
CA THR A 181 21.34 3.21 13.60
C THR A 181 20.09 4.04 13.32
N GLY A 182 19.03 3.80 14.05
CA GLY A 182 17.76 4.50 14.00
C GLY A 182 17.20 4.77 15.39
N SER A 183 15.90 4.68 15.52
CA SER A 183 15.16 4.86 16.78
C SER A 183 14.99 3.54 17.50
N ASN A 184 15.29 3.52 18.79
CA ASN A 184 15.10 2.37 19.66
C ASN A 184 13.63 1.92 19.71
N PHE A 185 13.40 0.63 19.85
CA PHE A 185 12.08 0.02 19.96
C PHE A 185 11.99 -0.91 21.18
N ASP A 186 11.15 -0.56 22.15
CA ASP A 186 11.01 -1.30 23.40
C ASP A 186 10.06 -2.53 23.33
N GLY A 187 9.55 -2.88 22.14
CA GLY A 187 8.53 -3.92 21.96
C GLY A 187 9.07 -5.30 21.55
N GLY A 188 10.31 -5.37 21.10
CA GLY A 188 11.00 -6.57 20.65
C GLY A 188 12.50 -6.40 20.74
N ARG A 189 13.27 -7.38 20.27
CA ARG A 189 14.74 -7.29 20.30
C ARG A 189 15.23 -6.57 19.06
N ASP A 190 15.70 -5.33 19.19
CA ASP A 190 16.28 -4.52 18.12
C ASP A 190 17.51 -5.19 17.53
N LEU A 191 17.51 -5.38 16.22
CA LEU A 191 18.60 -6.07 15.53
C LEU A 191 19.66 -5.10 15.04
N ASP A 192 20.93 -5.45 15.29
CA ASP A 192 22.08 -4.67 14.84
C ASP A 192 22.31 -4.86 13.32
N HIS A 193 21.72 -3.98 12.52
CA HIS A 193 21.90 -3.99 11.05
C HIS A 193 23.32 -3.62 10.59
N THR A 194 24.21 -3.16 11.49
CA THR A 194 25.63 -2.98 11.15
C THR A 194 26.37 -4.32 11.12
N ASN A 195 25.82 -5.35 11.76
CA ASN A 195 26.42 -6.67 11.84
C ASN A 195 26.26 -7.42 10.51
N PRO A 196 27.35 -7.85 9.84
CA PRO A 196 27.29 -8.57 8.57
C PRO A 196 26.41 -9.83 8.61
N TYR A 197 26.35 -10.53 9.74
CA TYR A 197 25.52 -11.74 9.87
C TYR A 197 24.02 -11.39 9.86
N VAL A 198 23.61 -10.29 10.50
CA VAL A 198 22.24 -9.77 10.45
C VAL A 198 21.90 -9.34 9.03
N GLN A 199 22.84 -8.69 8.33
CA GLN A 199 22.64 -8.29 6.93
C GLN A 199 22.42 -9.50 6.02
N GLU A 200 23.23 -10.56 6.16
CA GLU A 200 23.06 -11.79 5.38
C GLU A 200 21.73 -12.49 5.70
N TRP A 201 21.36 -12.56 6.98
CA TRP A 201 20.06 -13.09 7.40
C TRP A 201 18.88 -12.30 6.77
N ALA A 202 18.92 -10.98 6.83
CA ALA A 202 17.85 -10.14 6.27
C ALA A 202 17.79 -10.24 4.73
N LYS A 203 18.94 -10.26 4.03
CA LYS A 203 18.99 -10.50 2.58
C LYS A 203 18.41 -11.85 2.20
N ALA A 204 18.81 -12.90 2.89
CA ALA A 204 18.31 -14.25 2.67
C ALA A 204 16.78 -14.33 2.87
N TYR A 205 16.28 -13.67 3.91
CA TYR A 205 14.84 -13.61 4.17
C TYR A 205 14.06 -12.95 3.04
N VAL A 206 14.44 -11.72 2.62
CA VAL A 206 13.68 -11.01 1.57
C VAL A 206 13.79 -11.69 0.20
N GLN A 207 14.94 -12.28 -0.14
CA GLN A 207 15.09 -13.10 -1.35
C GLN A 207 14.18 -14.34 -1.30
N TRP A 208 14.20 -15.08 -0.18
CA TRP A 208 13.33 -16.24 0.01
C TRP A 208 11.85 -15.88 -0.05
N MET A 209 11.45 -14.72 0.47
CA MET A 209 10.06 -14.24 0.39
C MET A 209 9.60 -14.05 -1.06
N LEU A 210 10.44 -13.45 -1.92
CA LEU A 210 10.09 -13.30 -3.34
C LEU A 210 10.16 -14.63 -4.10
N ASP A 211 11.30 -15.33 -3.98
CA ASP A 211 11.58 -16.45 -4.87
C ASP A 211 10.87 -17.74 -4.47
N SER A 212 10.73 -17.99 -3.16
CA SER A 212 10.16 -19.24 -2.63
C SER A 212 8.74 -19.08 -2.16
N MET A 213 8.43 -17.98 -1.43
CA MET A 213 7.09 -17.72 -0.95
C MET A 213 6.20 -17.04 -1.99
N LYS A 214 6.79 -16.47 -3.07
CA LYS A 214 6.08 -15.85 -4.20
C LYS A 214 5.37 -14.54 -3.86
N TYR A 215 5.89 -13.77 -2.91
CA TYR A 215 5.52 -12.37 -2.79
C TYR A 215 6.07 -11.58 -3.99
N ASP A 216 5.43 -10.47 -4.34
CA ASP A 216 5.87 -9.59 -5.44
C ASP A 216 6.63 -8.37 -4.93
N GLY A 217 6.44 -8.01 -3.68
CA GLY A 217 7.07 -6.85 -3.08
C GLY A 217 6.86 -6.79 -1.57
N PHE A 218 7.17 -5.64 -0.98
CA PHE A 218 7.26 -5.50 0.47
C PHE A 218 6.67 -4.19 1.00
N ARG A 219 6.07 -4.28 2.17
CA ARG A 219 5.94 -3.19 3.11
C ARG A 219 6.92 -3.43 4.25
N TYR A 220 7.85 -2.53 4.47
CA TYR A 220 8.78 -2.59 5.59
C TYR A 220 8.20 -1.87 6.80
N ASP A 221 8.11 -2.63 7.88
CA ASP A 221 7.66 -2.15 9.19
C ASP A 221 8.74 -1.33 9.87
N MET A 222 8.32 -0.28 10.59
CA MET A 222 9.18 0.51 11.48
C MET A 222 10.55 0.88 10.89
N THR A 223 10.59 1.41 9.66
CA THR A 223 11.85 1.79 9.00
C THR A 223 12.57 2.98 9.66
N LEU A 224 11.94 3.58 10.66
CA LEU A 224 12.59 4.57 11.52
C LEU A 224 13.65 3.93 12.44
N GLY A 225 13.54 2.64 12.73
CA GLY A 225 14.39 1.93 13.67
C GLY A 225 15.78 1.57 13.11
N PHE A 226 16.03 1.70 11.79
CA PHE A 226 17.35 1.47 11.22
C PHE A 226 17.63 2.39 10.02
N HIS A 227 18.91 2.65 9.74
CA HIS A 227 19.31 3.56 8.68
C HIS A 227 18.93 3.02 7.30
N GLY A 228 18.39 3.89 6.43
CA GLY A 228 17.85 3.53 5.11
C GLY A 228 18.83 2.83 4.17
N GLN A 229 20.15 2.96 4.38
CA GLN A 229 21.16 2.23 3.59
C GLN A 229 21.01 0.71 3.67
N TYR A 230 20.51 0.16 4.79
CA TYR A 230 20.28 -1.28 4.94
C TYR A 230 19.06 -1.72 4.16
N LEU A 231 17.98 -0.93 4.17
CA LEU A 231 16.82 -1.18 3.32
C LEU A 231 17.21 -1.15 1.83
N LYS A 232 18.04 -0.18 1.42
CA LYS A 232 18.63 -0.15 0.08
C LYS A 232 19.31 -1.46 -0.27
N MET A 233 20.19 -1.94 0.61
CA MET A 233 20.93 -3.20 0.43
C MET A 233 19.97 -4.40 0.28
N TYR A 234 18.89 -4.47 1.06
CA TYR A 234 17.93 -5.57 1.03
C TYR A 234 17.09 -5.55 -0.24
N ASN A 235 16.66 -4.37 -0.68
CA ASN A 235 15.94 -4.21 -1.94
C ASN A 235 16.84 -4.50 -3.16
N GLU A 236 18.11 -4.10 -3.14
CA GLU A 236 19.06 -4.43 -4.20
C GLU A 236 19.33 -5.94 -4.31
N ALA A 237 19.30 -6.65 -3.19
CA ALA A 237 19.47 -8.11 -3.15
C ALA A 237 18.23 -8.85 -3.68
N SER A 238 17.04 -8.39 -3.37
CA SER A 238 15.76 -9.09 -3.68
C SER A 238 15.05 -8.56 -4.93
N LYS A 239 15.19 -7.27 -5.25
CA LYS A 239 14.57 -6.58 -6.40
C LYS A 239 13.04 -6.70 -6.43
N PRO A 240 12.35 -6.25 -5.37
CA PRO A 240 10.89 -6.30 -5.31
C PRO A 240 10.26 -5.45 -6.42
N TYR A 241 9.07 -5.84 -6.89
CA TYR A 241 8.26 -5.03 -7.80
C TYR A 241 7.91 -3.68 -7.17
N LEU A 242 7.38 -3.71 -5.94
CA LEU A 242 7.08 -2.51 -5.15
C LEU A 242 7.58 -2.70 -3.72
N SER A 243 8.25 -1.67 -3.22
CA SER A 243 8.67 -1.55 -1.83
C SER A 243 8.05 -0.30 -1.24
N VAL A 244 7.50 -0.40 -0.03
CA VAL A 244 6.99 0.76 0.71
C VAL A 244 7.48 0.73 2.15
N SER A 245 7.99 1.86 2.63
CA SER A 245 8.45 2.06 4.00
C SER A 245 7.36 2.64 4.88
N GLU A 246 7.19 2.08 6.06
CA GLU A 246 6.52 2.79 7.12
C GLU A 246 7.51 3.73 7.81
N LEU A 247 7.39 5.02 7.54
CA LEU A 247 8.18 6.05 8.18
C LEU A 247 7.25 7.16 8.68
N TRP A 248 6.81 7.06 9.91
CA TRP A 248 5.83 7.97 10.51
C TRP A 248 6.49 9.24 11.02
N GLU A 249 6.98 10.04 10.07
CA GLU A 249 7.77 11.24 10.33
C GLU A 249 7.37 12.40 9.41
N GLY A 250 7.90 13.58 9.70
CA GLY A 250 7.73 14.77 8.87
C GLY A 250 8.44 14.66 7.52
N ILE A 251 8.01 15.48 6.57
CA ILE A 251 8.48 15.43 5.17
C ILE A 251 10.00 15.50 5.04
N ASN A 252 10.71 16.24 5.91
CA ASN A 252 12.17 16.34 5.83
C ASN A 252 12.85 15.01 6.16
N ARG A 253 12.38 14.28 7.18
CA ARG A 253 12.92 12.96 7.52
C ARG A 253 12.55 11.93 6.45
N GLN A 254 11.33 12.01 5.88
CA GLN A 254 10.92 11.17 4.78
C GLN A 254 11.80 11.37 3.53
N LYS A 255 12.13 12.62 3.18
CA LYS A 255 13.05 12.91 2.08
C LYS A 255 14.45 12.35 2.34
N GLN A 256 14.98 12.56 3.54
CA GLN A 256 16.26 11.98 3.94
C GLN A 256 16.26 10.46 3.81
N HIS A 257 15.18 9.80 4.21
CA HIS A 257 15.05 8.34 4.06
C HIS A 257 15.06 7.90 2.59
N LEU A 258 14.39 8.63 1.70
CA LEU A 258 14.47 8.36 0.25
C LEU A 258 15.92 8.47 -0.26
N GLU A 259 16.67 9.47 0.18
CA GLU A 259 18.09 9.63 -0.17
C GLU A 259 18.93 8.46 0.38
N GLU A 260 18.76 8.10 1.65
CA GLU A 260 19.43 6.98 2.32
C GLU A 260 19.17 5.65 1.60
N THR A 261 17.94 5.43 1.14
CA THR A 261 17.55 4.22 0.40
C THR A 261 17.96 4.26 -1.08
N GLY A 262 18.52 5.36 -1.56
CA GLY A 262 18.81 5.55 -2.98
C GLY A 262 17.55 5.53 -3.84
N TYR A 263 16.41 5.97 -3.29
CA TYR A 263 15.11 6.00 -3.93
C TYR A 263 14.58 4.62 -4.36
N ASN A 264 14.96 3.55 -3.64
CA ASN A 264 14.53 2.17 -3.89
C ASN A 264 13.29 1.77 -3.10
N THR A 265 12.58 2.71 -2.52
CA THR A 265 11.32 2.48 -1.78
C THR A 265 10.39 3.66 -1.95
N MET A 266 9.09 3.39 -1.89
CA MET A 266 8.07 4.41 -1.64
C MET A 266 7.88 4.60 -0.13
N ILE A 267 7.11 5.58 0.28
CA ILE A 267 6.79 5.83 1.69
C ILE A 267 5.29 6.09 1.82
N PHE A 268 4.67 5.61 2.89
CA PHE A 268 3.31 6.02 3.26
C PHE A 268 3.27 7.54 3.55
N ASP A 269 2.48 8.29 2.79
CA ASP A 269 2.38 9.76 2.92
C ASP A 269 1.50 10.14 4.12
N PHE A 270 2.07 10.03 5.32
CA PHE A 270 1.42 10.43 6.57
C PHE A 270 1.07 11.91 6.58
N GLN A 271 1.88 12.75 5.94
CA GLN A 271 1.63 14.19 5.92
C GLN A 271 0.38 14.52 5.09
N GLN A 272 0.24 13.91 3.91
CA GLN A 272 -0.98 14.05 3.10
C GLN A 272 -2.21 13.51 3.85
N LYS A 273 -2.09 12.36 4.54
CA LYS A 273 -3.16 11.83 5.38
C LYS A 273 -3.65 12.86 6.40
N TYR A 274 -2.74 13.52 7.13
CA TYR A 274 -3.10 14.51 8.14
C TYR A 274 -3.72 15.77 7.55
N GLU A 275 -3.20 16.30 6.46
CA GLU A 275 -3.74 17.47 5.80
C GLU A 275 -5.11 17.19 5.18
N LEU A 276 -5.32 15.99 4.62
CA LEU A 276 -6.60 15.54 4.10
C LEU A 276 -7.66 15.42 5.22
N HIS A 277 -7.27 14.87 6.36
CA HIS A 277 -8.14 14.80 7.54
C HIS A 277 -8.58 16.20 8.00
N LYS A 278 -7.63 17.13 8.17
CA LYS A 278 -7.94 18.54 8.54
C LYS A 278 -8.84 19.22 7.52
N ALA A 279 -8.61 18.98 6.23
CA ALA A 279 -9.44 19.53 5.18
C ALA A 279 -10.90 19.07 5.32
N ILE A 280 -11.11 17.79 5.52
CA ILE A 280 -12.45 17.18 5.50
C ILE A 280 -13.18 17.39 6.83
N VAL A 281 -12.52 17.18 7.96
CA VAL A 281 -13.17 17.25 9.28
C VAL A 281 -13.33 18.70 9.73
N ASN A 282 -12.33 19.54 9.49
CA ASN A 282 -12.30 20.93 9.95
C ASN A 282 -12.64 21.96 8.85
N GLY A 283 -12.92 21.51 7.62
CA GLY A 283 -13.20 22.41 6.49
C GLY A 283 -11.97 23.17 5.97
N SER A 284 -10.76 22.73 6.29
CA SER A 284 -9.49 23.40 5.95
C SER A 284 -9.00 23.02 4.55
N TYR A 285 -9.85 23.10 3.53
CA TYR A 285 -9.54 22.61 2.17
C TYR A 285 -8.36 23.28 1.47
N SER A 286 -7.95 24.48 1.91
CA SER A 286 -6.73 25.11 1.42
C SER A 286 -5.46 24.28 1.70
N LYS A 287 -5.51 23.35 2.65
CA LYS A 287 -4.44 22.41 2.98
C LYS A 287 -4.20 21.35 1.90
N LEU A 288 -5.18 21.13 1.03
CA LEU A 288 -5.06 20.18 -0.10
C LEU A 288 -4.34 20.78 -1.30
N MET A 289 -4.19 22.11 -1.35
CA MET A 289 -3.37 22.76 -2.37
C MET A 289 -1.94 22.24 -2.32
N LYS A 290 -1.25 22.24 -3.46
CA LYS A 290 0.15 21.84 -3.52
C LYS A 290 0.96 22.61 -2.47
N ASN A 291 1.41 21.92 -1.43
CA ASN A 291 2.13 22.54 -0.31
C ASN A 291 3.46 21.81 -0.04
N ALA A 292 4.40 22.49 0.60
CA ALA A 292 5.73 21.98 0.87
C ALA A 292 5.79 20.79 1.86
N ASN A 293 4.69 20.51 2.57
CA ASN A 293 4.64 19.46 3.59
C ASN A 293 4.13 18.10 3.06
N SER A 294 3.99 17.94 1.75
CA SER A 294 3.57 16.68 1.12
C SER A 294 4.55 16.24 0.05
N PHE A 295 4.58 14.95 -0.26
CA PHE A 295 5.38 14.44 -1.38
C PHE A 295 5.07 15.17 -2.68
N ARG A 296 3.80 15.40 -2.97
CA ARG A 296 3.36 16.16 -4.15
C ARG A 296 3.89 17.60 -4.13
N GLY A 297 3.91 18.24 -2.97
CA GLY A 297 4.48 19.60 -2.83
C GLY A 297 5.98 19.65 -3.06
N GLN A 298 6.68 18.54 -2.87
CA GLN A 298 8.12 18.39 -3.12
C GLN A 298 8.45 17.87 -4.54
N GLY A 299 7.45 17.53 -5.37
CA GLY A 299 7.66 16.90 -6.67
C GLY A 299 8.14 15.45 -6.55
N LEU A 300 7.71 14.77 -5.49
CA LEU A 300 8.08 13.40 -5.14
C LEU A 300 6.87 12.45 -5.11
N GLU A 301 5.79 12.81 -5.79
CA GLU A 301 4.53 12.05 -5.84
C GLU A 301 4.71 10.60 -6.29
N ARG A 302 5.72 10.32 -7.11
CA ARG A 302 6.10 8.96 -7.52
C ARG A 302 6.38 8.05 -6.33
N TYR A 303 6.92 8.61 -5.25
CA TYR A 303 7.35 7.88 -4.05
C TYR A 303 6.27 7.82 -2.97
N ALA A 304 5.09 8.34 -3.23
CA ALA A 304 4.00 8.40 -2.26
C ALA A 304 3.07 7.19 -2.37
N VAL A 305 2.90 6.45 -1.27
CA VAL A 305 1.73 5.59 -1.06
C VAL A 305 0.71 6.38 -0.26
N THR A 306 -0.39 6.79 -0.92
CA THR A 306 -1.42 7.63 -0.31
C THR A 306 -2.46 6.76 0.40
N PHE A 307 -2.91 7.17 1.57
CA PHE A 307 -3.89 6.41 2.35
C PHE A 307 -4.70 7.35 3.26
N ILE A 308 -5.79 6.85 3.81
CA ILE A 308 -6.61 7.62 4.74
C ILE A 308 -6.59 7.05 6.16
N ASP A 309 -6.58 5.75 6.29
CA ASP A 309 -6.40 5.00 7.54
C ASP A 309 -5.65 3.69 7.27
N ASN A 310 -5.07 3.13 8.32
CA ASN A 310 -4.45 1.82 8.36
C ASN A 310 -4.81 1.11 9.68
N HIS A 311 -4.25 -0.06 9.93
CA HIS A 311 -4.49 -0.85 11.13
C HIS A 311 -4.10 -0.13 12.44
N ASP A 312 -3.11 0.75 12.43
CA ASP A 312 -2.70 1.52 13.60
C ASP A 312 -3.59 2.73 13.84
N THR A 313 -3.90 3.51 12.79
CA THR A 313 -4.65 4.76 12.94
C THR A 313 -6.14 4.54 13.13
N PHE A 314 -6.67 3.37 12.81
CA PHE A 314 -8.09 3.07 12.90
C PHE A 314 -8.54 2.59 14.29
N GLU A 315 -7.76 1.73 14.93
CA GLU A 315 -8.22 1.01 16.14
C GLU A 315 -7.46 1.38 17.42
N ARG A 316 -6.25 1.90 17.33
CA ARG A 316 -5.43 2.15 18.52
C ARG A 316 -5.73 3.52 19.11
N THR A 317 -6.17 3.53 20.39
CA THR A 317 -6.26 4.76 21.18
C THR A 317 -4.86 5.35 21.39
N GLY A 318 -4.69 6.62 21.12
CA GLY A 318 -3.43 7.34 21.34
C GLY A 318 -2.60 7.60 20.08
N TYR A 319 -2.96 7.07 18.93
CA TYR A 319 -2.32 7.40 17.65
C TYR A 319 -2.92 8.63 16.95
N GLY A 320 -3.51 9.50 17.74
CA GLY A 320 -3.81 10.86 17.35
C GLY A 320 -5.24 11.15 16.96
N ASP A 321 -5.55 12.44 16.96
CA ASP A 321 -6.85 13.02 16.65
C ASP A 321 -7.18 13.02 15.15
N ASN A 322 -6.39 12.32 14.34
CA ASN A 322 -6.42 12.40 12.87
C ASN A 322 -7.02 11.14 12.24
N GLN A 323 -7.99 10.54 12.91
CA GLN A 323 -8.65 9.30 12.47
C GLN A 323 -10.04 9.60 11.94
N TYR A 324 -10.38 9.06 10.77
CA TYR A 324 -11.79 8.97 10.33
C TYR A 324 -12.56 7.94 11.15
N GLY A 325 -11.83 7.01 11.75
CA GLY A 325 -12.31 5.99 12.65
C GLY A 325 -11.63 6.05 14.01
N GLY A 326 -11.56 4.96 14.69
CA GLY A 326 -11.01 4.71 16.00
C GLY A 326 -11.69 3.48 16.56
N GLN A 327 -11.22 2.96 17.68
CA GLN A 327 -11.77 1.75 18.32
C GLN A 327 -13.30 1.75 18.43
N ASN A 328 -13.89 2.92 18.56
CA ASN A 328 -15.34 3.11 18.68
C ASN A 328 -15.97 3.69 17.40
N CYS A 329 -15.26 3.67 16.27
CA CYS A 329 -15.83 4.20 15.03
C CYS A 329 -17.00 3.34 14.59
N ASP A 330 -18.16 3.96 14.53
CA ASP A 330 -19.30 3.37 13.85
C ASP A 330 -19.33 3.75 12.38
N LEU A 331 -18.84 2.84 11.53
CA LEU A 331 -18.90 3.03 10.08
C LEU A 331 -20.34 3.07 9.53
N ASN A 332 -21.38 2.80 10.33
CA ASN A 332 -22.76 3.06 9.94
C ASN A 332 -23.17 4.54 10.13
N ASN A 333 -22.38 5.32 10.84
CA ASN A 333 -22.63 6.74 11.02
C ASN A 333 -22.52 7.49 9.69
N ALA A 334 -23.57 8.18 9.28
CA ALA A 334 -23.65 8.86 7.97
C ALA A 334 -22.57 9.94 7.80
N ALA A 335 -22.26 10.70 8.85
CA ALA A 335 -21.21 11.73 8.80
C ALA A 335 -19.83 11.11 8.60
N LYS A 336 -19.53 9.99 9.25
CA LYS A 336 -18.28 9.23 9.07
C LYS A 336 -18.18 8.65 7.66
N LYS A 337 -19.28 8.06 7.15
CA LYS A 337 -19.36 7.61 5.76
C LYS A 337 -19.03 8.73 4.80
N ALA A 338 -19.66 9.91 4.95
CA ALA A 338 -19.42 11.06 4.09
C ALA A 338 -17.95 11.51 4.11
N GLN A 339 -17.34 11.60 5.29
CA GLN A 339 -15.93 11.98 5.45
C GLN A 339 -14.99 10.96 4.78
N ILE A 340 -15.20 9.66 5.01
CA ILE A 340 -14.39 8.58 4.45
C ILE A 340 -14.50 8.54 2.92
N LEU A 341 -15.70 8.63 2.38
CA LEU A 341 -15.89 8.61 0.93
C LEU A 341 -15.32 9.87 0.25
N GLN A 342 -15.41 11.04 0.90
CA GLN A 342 -14.74 12.25 0.42
C GLN A 342 -13.21 12.09 0.39
N ALA A 343 -12.64 11.45 1.40
CA ALA A 343 -11.21 11.17 1.45
C ALA A 343 -10.77 10.18 0.34
N TYR A 344 -11.54 9.12 0.11
CA TYR A 344 -11.26 8.20 -1.01
C TYR A 344 -11.46 8.87 -2.37
N ALA A 345 -12.46 9.73 -2.53
CA ALA A 345 -12.62 10.50 -3.75
C ALA A 345 -11.33 11.28 -4.07
N TYR A 346 -10.68 11.86 -3.04
CA TYR A 346 -9.42 12.56 -3.19
C TYR A 346 -8.26 11.61 -3.57
N ILE A 347 -7.91 10.65 -2.71
CA ILE A 347 -6.70 9.85 -2.94
C ILE A 347 -6.78 8.99 -4.21
N LEU A 348 -7.98 8.54 -4.61
CA LEU A 348 -8.18 7.75 -5.82
C LEU A 348 -8.21 8.59 -7.10
N ALA A 349 -8.46 9.89 -7.00
CA ALA A 349 -8.37 10.82 -8.13
C ALA A 349 -7.00 11.52 -8.24
N MET A 350 -6.13 11.44 -7.23
CA MET A 350 -4.85 12.15 -7.17
C MET A 350 -3.66 11.25 -7.53
N PRO A 351 -2.45 11.81 -7.86
CA PRO A 351 -1.24 11.03 -8.05
C PRO A 351 -0.80 10.31 -6.79
N GLY A 352 0.21 9.44 -6.90
CA GLY A 352 0.63 8.49 -5.88
C GLY A 352 -0.02 7.12 -6.09
N VAL A 353 0.39 6.12 -5.32
CA VAL A 353 -0.22 4.78 -5.27
C VAL A 353 -1.22 4.75 -4.11
N PRO A 354 -2.53 4.75 -4.37
CA PRO A 354 -3.52 4.77 -3.31
C PRO A 354 -3.64 3.40 -2.63
N CYS A 355 -3.64 3.40 -1.29
CA CYS A 355 -3.89 2.24 -0.46
C CYS A 355 -5.27 2.36 0.19
N VAL A 356 -6.15 1.43 -0.14
CA VAL A 356 -7.48 1.28 0.45
C VAL A 356 -7.39 0.38 1.67
N PHE A 357 -8.10 0.74 2.73
CA PHE A 357 -8.11 0.00 3.98
C PHE A 357 -9.30 -0.96 4.07
N TRP A 358 -9.07 -2.22 4.49
CA TRP A 358 -10.09 -3.29 4.51
C TRP A 358 -11.42 -2.92 5.17
N PRO A 359 -11.51 -2.36 6.40
CA PRO A 359 -12.79 -2.02 7.02
C PRO A 359 -13.63 -1.05 6.19
N HIS A 360 -12.97 -0.08 5.53
CA HIS A 360 -13.66 0.87 4.68
C HIS A 360 -14.18 0.20 3.40
N TRP A 361 -13.35 -0.63 2.75
CA TRP A 361 -13.76 -1.37 1.57
C TRP A 361 -14.86 -2.39 1.88
N TYR A 362 -14.73 -3.11 2.98
CA TYR A 362 -15.75 -4.04 3.45
C TYR A 362 -17.12 -3.35 3.59
N LYS A 363 -17.13 -2.11 4.09
CA LYS A 363 -18.35 -1.37 4.39
C LYS A 363 -18.90 -0.56 3.20
N TYR A 364 -18.03 -0.02 2.36
CA TYR A 364 -18.38 0.91 1.27
C TYR A 364 -17.86 0.40 -0.08
N LYS A 365 -17.98 -0.91 -0.29
CA LYS A 365 -17.42 -1.63 -1.44
C LYS A 365 -17.83 -1.00 -2.77
N ASP A 366 -19.11 -0.71 -2.94
CA ASP A 366 -19.66 -0.22 -4.21
C ASP A 366 -19.12 1.19 -4.55
N GLU A 367 -19.09 2.09 -3.57
CA GLU A 367 -18.60 3.44 -3.78
C GLU A 367 -17.10 3.47 -4.04
N ILE A 368 -16.32 2.72 -3.26
CA ILE A 368 -14.85 2.67 -3.41
C ILE A 368 -14.48 2.02 -4.75
N ASN A 369 -15.16 0.95 -5.15
CA ASN A 369 -14.93 0.31 -6.45
C ASN A 369 -15.24 1.25 -7.63
N LYS A 370 -16.24 2.15 -7.50
CA LYS A 370 -16.51 3.18 -8.51
C LYS A 370 -15.37 4.18 -8.61
N PHE A 371 -14.80 4.63 -7.49
CA PHE A 371 -13.62 5.51 -7.52
C PHE A 371 -12.41 4.83 -8.19
N ILE A 372 -12.14 3.56 -7.86
CA ILE A 372 -11.08 2.77 -8.49
C ILE A 372 -11.32 2.66 -10.00
N LYS A 373 -12.55 2.40 -10.42
CA LYS A 373 -12.93 2.31 -11.84
C LYS A 373 -12.69 3.63 -12.58
N ILE A 374 -13.01 4.78 -11.95
CA ILE A 374 -12.71 6.09 -12.53
C ILE A 374 -11.22 6.30 -12.70
N ARG A 375 -10.41 5.98 -11.67
CA ARG A 375 -8.94 6.07 -11.73
C ARG A 375 -8.38 5.27 -12.90
N LYS A 376 -8.77 4.00 -13.02
CA LYS A 376 -8.33 3.09 -14.09
C LYS A 376 -8.81 3.54 -15.48
N LEU A 377 -10.06 4.02 -15.58
CA LEU A 377 -10.58 4.60 -16.81
C LEU A 377 -9.76 5.78 -17.31
N ALA A 378 -9.44 6.70 -16.42
CA ALA A 378 -8.67 7.88 -16.75
C ALA A 378 -7.17 7.59 -16.96
N GLY A 379 -6.67 6.44 -16.47
CA GLY A 379 -5.24 6.12 -16.49
C GLY A 379 -4.44 7.02 -15.55
N ILE A 380 -4.99 7.31 -14.36
CA ILE A 380 -4.26 8.07 -13.33
C ILE A 380 -3.18 7.19 -12.74
N HIS A 381 -1.98 7.73 -12.61
CA HIS A 381 -0.80 7.03 -12.13
C HIS A 381 -0.04 7.83 -11.07
N SER A 382 1.00 7.25 -10.50
CA SER A 382 1.76 7.84 -9.40
C SER A 382 2.38 9.20 -9.71
N GLU A 383 2.64 9.50 -10.99
CA GLU A 383 3.29 10.73 -11.47
C GLU A 383 2.32 11.64 -12.27
N SER A 384 1.01 11.40 -12.20
CA SER A 384 0.00 12.20 -12.88
C SER A 384 0.08 13.67 -12.45
N LYS A 385 0.01 14.59 -13.41
CA LYS A 385 0.07 16.03 -13.12
C LYS A 385 -1.27 16.51 -12.57
N VAL A 386 -1.19 17.45 -11.66
CA VAL A 386 -2.36 18.18 -11.13
C VAL A 386 -2.25 19.63 -11.54
N THR A 387 -3.27 20.12 -12.24
CA THR A 387 -3.38 21.49 -12.75
C THR A 387 -4.65 22.15 -12.22
N ASP A 388 -4.78 23.45 -12.45
CA ASP A 388 -5.99 24.24 -12.13
C ASP A 388 -6.46 24.06 -10.69
N GLU A 389 -5.51 23.89 -9.75
CA GLU A 389 -5.82 23.79 -8.33
C GLU A 389 -6.31 25.11 -7.79
N ALA A 390 -7.47 25.09 -7.12
CA ALA A 390 -8.02 26.26 -6.47
C ALA A 390 -8.74 25.91 -5.17
N TYR A 391 -8.67 26.85 -4.21
CA TYR A 391 -9.52 26.88 -3.04
C TYR A 391 -10.65 27.88 -3.33
N VAL A 392 -11.86 27.36 -3.55
CA VAL A 392 -13.01 28.15 -4.01
C VAL A 392 -14.21 27.87 -3.09
N GLN A 393 -14.85 28.94 -2.59
CA GLN A 393 -16.07 28.84 -1.80
C GLN A 393 -16.00 27.89 -0.58
N GLY A 394 -14.84 27.77 0.04
CA GLY A 394 -14.62 26.85 1.15
C GLY A 394 -14.48 25.40 0.73
N GLY A 395 -14.11 25.13 -0.51
CA GLY A 395 -13.82 23.80 -1.06
C GLY A 395 -12.53 23.75 -1.86
N TYR A 396 -12.18 22.59 -2.33
CA TYR A 396 -11.03 22.32 -3.18
C TYR A 396 -11.49 21.91 -4.58
N THR A 397 -10.78 22.34 -5.60
CA THR A 397 -10.88 21.80 -6.95
C THR A 397 -9.48 21.56 -7.53
N GLY A 398 -9.33 20.56 -8.38
CA GLY A 398 -8.11 20.28 -9.11
C GLY A 398 -8.40 19.42 -10.34
N THR A 399 -7.60 19.59 -11.39
CA THR A 399 -7.63 18.79 -12.61
C THR A 399 -6.45 17.85 -12.61
N VAL A 400 -6.67 16.54 -12.75
CA VAL A 400 -5.64 15.50 -12.79
C VAL A 400 -5.53 14.96 -14.20
N GLU A 401 -4.32 14.95 -14.75
CA GLU A 401 -4.03 14.45 -16.09
C GLU A 401 -3.72 12.94 -16.02
N GLY A 402 -4.67 12.10 -16.36
CA GLY A 402 -4.44 10.67 -16.60
C GLY A 402 -3.91 10.43 -18.03
N LYS A 403 -3.41 9.22 -18.29
CA LYS A 403 -2.91 8.83 -19.62
C LYS A 403 -3.98 8.83 -20.72
N LYS A 404 -5.25 8.70 -20.33
CA LYS A 404 -6.39 8.55 -21.25
C LYS A 404 -7.34 9.74 -21.18
N HIS A 405 -7.68 10.19 -19.98
CA HIS A 405 -8.64 11.27 -19.74
C HIS A 405 -8.17 12.18 -18.61
N LYS A 406 -8.60 13.43 -18.64
CA LYS A 406 -8.49 14.33 -17.50
C LYS A 406 -9.64 14.09 -16.52
N VAL A 407 -9.34 14.25 -15.24
CA VAL A 407 -10.31 14.12 -14.17
C VAL A 407 -10.34 15.41 -13.36
N ILE A 408 -11.54 15.96 -13.16
CA ILE A 408 -11.73 17.08 -12.24
C ILE A 408 -12.33 16.54 -10.96
N ILE A 409 -11.66 16.80 -9.85
CA ILE A 409 -12.17 16.54 -8.50
C ILE A 409 -12.58 17.84 -7.83
N ARG A 410 -13.74 17.84 -7.20
CA ARG A 410 -14.22 18.94 -6.37
C ARG A 410 -14.65 18.43 -5.02
N LEU A 411 -14.15 19.05 -3.96
CA LEU A 411 -14.46 18.72 -2.57
C LEU A 411 -15.06 19.93 -1.85
N GLY A 412 -15.89 19.67 -0.87
CA GLY A 412 -16.51 20.69 -0.01
C GLY A 412 -18.01 20.82 -0.21
N LYS A 413 -18.67 21.38 0.82
CA LYS A 413 -20.13 21.51 0.86
C LYS A 413 -20.67 22.43 -0.26
N ASN A 414 -19.95 23.52 -0.50
CA ASN A 414 -20.37 24.57 -1.43
C ASN A 414 -19.72 24.46 -2.81
N ARG A 415 -19.20 23.27 -3.18
CA ARG A 415 -18.58 23.05 -4.48
C ARG A 415 -19.58 23.27 -5.61
N ASP A 416 -19.11 23.72 -6.74
CA ASP A 416 -19.91 23.73 -7.97
C ASP A 416 -20.22 22.30 -8.41
N MET A 417 -21.50 21.98 -8.56
CA MET A 417 -21.99 20.66 -8.95
C MET A 417 -22.26 20.53 -10.45
N ASN A 418 -22.08 21.62 -11.22
CA ASN A 418 -22.23 21.56 -12.66
C ASN A 418 -21.01 20.92 -13.32
N ALA A 419 -21.22 20.00 -14.24
CA ALA A 419 -20.13 19.45 -15.03
C ALA A 419 -19.54 20.55 -15.92
N PRO A 420 -18.20 20.71 -15.97
CA PRO A 420 -17.58 21.60 -16.94
C PRO A 420 -17.85 21.15 -18.38
N ALA A 421 -17.78 22.07 -19.32
CA ALA A 421 -17.96 21.75 -20.74
C ALA A 421 -16.97 20.68 -21.20
N GLY A 422 -17.47 19.64 -21.85
CA GLY A 422 -16.67 18.48 -22.29
C GLY A 422 -16.40 17.42 -21.22
N TYR A 423 -16.94 17.57 -20.01
CA TYR A 423 -16.83 16.58 -18.93
C TYR A 423 -18.20 16.03 -18.54
N GLY A 424 -18.26 14.72 -18.27
CA GLY A 424 -19.41 14.09 -17.67
C GLY A 424 -19.23 13.87 -16.17
N CYS A 425 -20.34 13.95 -15.41
CA CYS A 425 -20.35 13.64 -13.99
C CYS A 425 -20.32 12.12 -13.80
N CYS A 426 -19.18 11.59 -13.37
CA CYS A 426 -19.02 10.17 -13.12
C CYS A 426 -19.40 9.75 -11.70
N MET A 427 -19.25 10.64 -10.73
CA MET A 427 -19.66 10.39 -9.36
C MET A 427 -19.94 11.69 -8.60
N ASN A 428 -21.03 11.69 -7.89
CA ASN A 428 -21.44 12.80 -7.03
C ASN A 428 -21.94 12.25 -5.71
N GLY A 429 -21.44 12.78 -4.61
CA GLY A 429 -21.79 12.33 -3.28
C GLY A 429 -21.73 13.47 -2.26
N ASP A 430 -21.78 13.12 -1.00
CA ASP A 430 -21.75 14.10 0.07
C ASP A 430 -20.38 14.78 0.14
N HIS A 431 -20.34 16.06 -0.24
CA HIS A 431 -19.18 16.94 -0.28
C HIS A 431 -18.07 16.55 -1.30
N TYR A 432 -18.36 15.73 -2.30
CA TYR A 432 -17.43 15.48 -3.41
C TYR A 432 -18.16 15.35 -4.75
N SER A 433 -17.46 15.67 -5.83
CA SER A 433 -17.90 15.43 -7.21
C SER A 433 -16.69 15.11 -8.08
N ILE A 434 -16.83 14.13 -8.98
CA ILE A 434 -15.78 13.72 -9.92
C ILE A 434 -16.34 13.78 -11.32
N TYR A 435 -15.61 14.46 -12.21
CA TYR A 435 -15.93 14.63 -13.61
C TYR A 435 -14.80 14.09 -14.47
N VAL A 436 -15.13 13.39 -15.54
CA VAL A 436 -14.14 12.82 -16.47
C VAL A 436 -14.37 13.38 -17.86
N GLU A 437 -13.29 13.81 -18.51
CA GLU A 437 -13.30 14.38 -19.84
C GLU A 437 -13.81 13.37 -20.88
N GLY A 438 -14.77 13.78 -21.73
CA GLY A 438 -15.29 12.98 -22.83
C GLY A 438 -16.13 11.76 -22.40
N VAL A 439 -16.54 11.66 -21.13
CA VAL A 439 -17.32 10.54 -20.60
C VAL A 439 -18.67 11.02 -20.09
N GLU A 440 -19.78 10.47 -20.60
CA GLU A 440 -21.12 10.88 -20.22
C GLU A 440 -21.61 10.32 -18.87
N GLY A 441 -20.88 9.39 -18.25
CA GLY A 441 -21.15 8.79 -16.93
C GLY A 441 -20.57 7.39 -16.79
N ILE A 442 -20.43 6.88 -15.55
CA ILE A 442 -19.83 5.57 -15.28
C ILE A 442 -20.67 4.41 -15.84
N GLU A 443 -21.97 4.56 -15.93
CA GLU A 443 -22.86 3.49 -16.43
C GLU A 443 -22.51 3.07 -17.86
N ASN A 444 -21.90 3.96 -18.65
CA ASN A 444 -21.46 3.71 -20.02
C ASN A 444 -20.01 3.19 -20.12
N VAL A 445 -19.29 3.09 -19.01
CA VAL A 445 -17.91 2.60 -19.02
C VAL A 445 -17.89 1.07 -19.01
N GLN A 446 -17.83 0.48 -20.17
CA GLN A 446 -17.52 -0.93 -20.33
C GLN A 446 -16.04 -1.16 -20.00
N SER A 447 -15.75 -2.14 -19.14
CA SER A 447 -14.38 -2.58 -18.89
C SER A 447 -13.82 -3.26 -20.16
N ASP A 448 -12.81 -2.68 -20.78
CA ASP A 448 -12.15 -3.24 -21.96
C ASP A 448 -11.32 -4.50 -21.70
N ASN A 449 -11.29 -5.00 -20.46
CA ASN A 449 -10.46 -6.13 -20.08
C ASN A 449 -11.22 -7.28 -19.38
N VAL A 450 -12.31 -7.77 -20.00
CA VAL A 450 -12.73 -9.13 -19.76
C VAL A 450 -12.90 -9.80 -21.11
N GLN A 451 -11.92 -10.58 -21.54
CA GLN A 451 -12.11 -11.65 -22.52
C GLN A 451 -12.99 -12.75 -21.90
N GLY A 452 -14.20 -12.38 -21.50
CA GLY A 452 -15.29 -13.24 -21.20
C GLY A 452 -16.40 -12.86 -22.17
N THR A 453 -16.91 -13.80 -22.93
CA THR A 453 -18.02 -13.66 -23.88
C THR A 453 -19.16 -12.88 -23.23
N LYS A 454 -19.35 -11.63 -23.65
CA LYS A 454 -20.40 -10.73 -23.11
C LYS A 454 -21.77 -11.28 -23.46
N GLY A 455 -22.58 -11.59 -22.45
CA GLY A 455 -24.01 -11.87 -22.65
C GLY A 455 -24.80 -10.56 -22.77
N ALA A 456 -25.42 -10.32 -23.90
CA ALA A 456 -26.36 -9.23 -24.08
C ALA A 456 -27.76 -9.65 -23.61
N LYS A 457 -28.39 -8.89 -22.72
CA LYS A 457 -29.76 -9.14 -22.27
C LYS A 457 -30.73 -8.47 -23.24
N PHE A 458 -31.77 -9.20 -23.68
CA PHE A 458 -32.82 -8.66 -24.53
C PHE A 458 -34.17 -9.31 -24.21
N MET A 459 -35.26 -8.60 -24.53
CA MET A 459 -36.62 -9.09 -24.40
C MET A 459 -37.10 -9.63 -25.74
N LYS A 460 -37.71 -10.80 -25.74
CA LYS A 460 -38.40 -11.35 -26.87
C LYS A 460 -39.72 -12.01 -26.37
N ASP A 461 -40.85 -11.68 -26.97
CA ASP A 461 -42.17 -12.18 -26.61
C ASP A 461 -42.51 -12.06 -25.10
N GLY A 462 -42.06 -10.94 -24.46
CA GLY A 462 -42.31 -10.68 -23.05
C GLY A 462 -41.40 -11.46 -22.08
N GLN A 463 -40.43 -12.23 -22.60
CA GLN A 463 -39.47 -12.96 -21.78
C GLN A 463 -38.05 -12.40 -21.93
N LEU A 464 -37.26 -12.46 -20.85
CA LEU A 464 -35.87 -12.00 -20.81
C LEU A 464 -34.92 -13.13 -21.23
N TYR A 465 -34.05 -12.83 -22.19
CA TYR A 465 -33.01 -13.72 -22.69
C TYR A 465 -31.62 -13.10 -22.53
N ILE A 466 -30.60 -13.95 -22.47
CA ILE A 466 -29.20 -13.58 -22.41
C ILE A 466 -28.48 -14.19 -23.63
N ARG A 467 -27.92 -13.33 -24.49
CA ARG A 467 -27.12 -13.79 -25.65
C ARG A 467 -25.63 -13.74 -25.27
N VAL A 468 -24.93 -14.86 -25.46
CA VAL A 468 -23.48 -15.00 -25.28
C VAL A 468 -22.88 -15.49 -26.60
N GLY A 469 -22.25 -14.60 -27.34
CA GLY A 469 -21.84 -14.89 -28.73
C GLY A 469 -23.07 -15.14 -29.61
N GLU A 470 -23.09 -16.26 -30.29
CA GLU A 470 -24.24 -16.71 -31.12
C GLU A 470 -25.31 -17.48 -30.33
N GLN A 471 -25.04 -17.82 -29.08
CA GLN A 471 -25.93 -18.62 -28.23
C GLN A 471 -26.86 -17.74 -27.41
N VAL A 472 -28.11 -18.15 -27.25
CA VAL A 472 -29.14 -17.48 -26.46
C VAL A 472 -29.59 -18.39 -25.32
N TYR A 473 -29.66 -17.84 -24.13
CA TYR A 473 -30.05 -18.53 -22.90
C TYR A 473 -31.30 -17.89 -22.31
N ASP A 474 -32.17 -18.68 -21.69
CA ASP A 474 -33.24 -18.18 -20.84
C ASP A 474 -32.72 -17.72 -19.47
N THR A 475 -33.58 -17.15 -18.63
CA THR A 475 -33.20 -16.67 -17.27
C THR A 475 -32.76 -17.77 -16.31
N ARG A 476 -32.96 -19.04 -16.67
CA ARG A 476 -32.51 -20.22 -15.89
C ARG A 476 -31.16 -20.75 -16.36
N GLY A 477 -30.58 -20.13 -17.42
CA GLY A 477 -29.34 -20.57 -18.04
C GLY A 477 -29.51 -21.71 -19.03
N THR A 478 -30.73 -21.99 -19.50
CA THR A 478 -31.02 -23.01 -20.53
C THR A 478 -30.79 -22.41 -21.90
N LEU A 479 -30.02 -23.09 -22.75
CA LEU A 479 -29.81 -22.69 -24.15
C LEU A 479 -31.14 -22.72 -24.90
N VAL A 480 -31.48 -21.62 -25.55
CA VAL A 480 -32.68 -21.45 -26.37
C VAL A 480 -32.22 -21.15 -27.79
N ASN A 481 -32.45 -22.08 -28.71
CA ASN A 481 -32.15 -21.90 -30.15
C ASN A 481 -33.09 -20.92 -30.84
#